data_d0db44a53be86c6c20e07138153b6a8a
#
_entry.id   d0db44a53be86c6c20e07138153b6a8a
#
_cell.length_a   1.000
_cell.length_b   1.000
_cell.length_c   1.000
_cell.angle_alpha   90.00
_cell.angle_beta   90.00
_cell.angle_gamma   90.00
#
_symmetry.space_group_name_H-M   'P 1'
#
loop_
_entity.id
_entity.type
_entity.pdbx_description
1 polymer ?
#
loop_
_entity_poly.entity_id
_entity_poly.type
_entity_poly.pdbx_seq_one_letter_code
_entity_poly.pdbx_strand_id
1 'polypeptide(L)' 'MQRYFAKDYDKNLVLENSDIHHIKNVMRMKMGDLIEVVYNNKLYICRIDSFDPFSLNIDRVIEE' A
#
# COMPACT_ATOMS: atom_id res chain seq x y z
N MET A 1 6.99 2.21 10.24
CA MET A 1 6.15 1.61 9.18
C MET A 1 6.62 2.10 7.83
N GLN A 2 6.70 1.23 6.83
CA GLN A 2 7.14 1.62 5.50
C GLN A 2 6.09 2.50 4.82
N ARG A 3 6.56 3.50 4.08
CA ARG A 3 5.70 4.45 3.39
C ARG A 3 5.93 4.39 1.89
N TYR A 4 4.85 4.33 1.14
CA TYR A 4 4.87 4.31 -0.32
C TYR A 4 3.95 5.38 -0.86
N PHE A 5 4.11 5.71 -2.14
CA PHE A 5 3.29 6.73 -2.80
C PHE A 5 2.50 6.04 -3.91
N ALA A 6 1.18 6.11 -3.82
CA ALA A 6 0.33 5.53 -4.84
C ALA A 6 0.38 6.37 -6.11
N LYS A 7 0.35 5.71 -7.26
CA LYS A 7 0.30 6.41 -8.55
C LYS A 7 -1.15 6.68 -8.99
N ASP A 8 -2.11 5.96 -8.41
CA ASP A 8 -3.50 6.11 -8.79
C ASP A 8 -4.39 5.57 -7.67
N TYR A 9 -5.66 5.93 -7.73
CA TYR A 9 -6.67 5.41 -6.81
C TYR A 9 -7.94 5.18 -7.63
N ASP A 10 -8.13 3.95 -8.08
CA ASP A 10 -9.32 3.51 -8.82
C ASP A 10 -9.80 2.24 -8.14
N LYS A 11 -10.88 2.34 -7.36
CA LYS A 11 -11.37 1.28 -6.48
C LYS A 11 -10.38 0.92 -5.37
N ASN A 12 -9.10 0.79 -5.71
CA ASN A 12 -8.03 0.50 -4.76
C ASN A 12 -6.85 1.43 -5.04
N LEU A 13 -6.03 1.64 -4.00
CA LEU A 13 -4.78 2.35 -4.17
C LEU A 13 -3.83 1.52 -5.03
N VAL A 14 -3.26 2.15 -6.06
CA VAL A 14 -2.40 1.45 -7.01
C VAL A 14 -0.97 1.92 -6.79
N LEU A 15 -0.08 0.97 -6.52
CA LEU A 15 1.35 1.23 -6.33
C LEU A 15 2.11 0.91 -7.61
N GLU A 16 3.31 1.48 -7.72
CA GLU A 16 4.23 1.12 -8.80
C GLU A 16 4.69 -0.32 -8.64
N ASN A 17 4.98 -0.98 -9.75
CA ASN A 17 5.48 -2.37 -9.71
C ASN A 17 6.77 -2.47 -8.91
N SER A 18 7.63 -1.45 -8.97
CA SER A 18 8.87 -1.43 -8.19
C SER A 18 8.59 -1.42 -6.70
N ASP A 19 7.55 -0.71 -6.26
CA ASP A 19 7.17 -0.68 -4.86
C ASP A 19 6.61 -2.01 -4.40
N ILE A 20 5.79 -2.64 -5.24
CA ILE A 20 5.24 -3.96 -4.95
C ILE A 20 6.38 -4.97 -4.83
N HIS A 21 7.35 -4.90 -5.73
CA HIS A 21 8.54 -5.75 -5.66
C HIS A 21 9.31 -5.52 -4.35
N HIS A 22 9.47 -4.27 -3.95
CA HIS A 22 10.15 -3.92 -2.70
C HIS A 22 9.44 -4.53 -1.50
N ILE A 23 8.11 -4.38 -1.45
CA ILE A 23 7.29 -4.94 -0.36
C ILE A 23 7.46 -6.46 -0.29
N LYS A 24 7.38 -7.12 -1.44
CA LYS A 24 7.35 -8.58 -1.52
C LYS A 24 8.72 -9.21 -1.33
N ASN A 25 9.75 -8.67 -1.99
CA ASN A 25 11.04 -9.35 -2.10
C ASN A 25 12.14 -8.73 -1.25
N VAL A 26 12.07 -7.45 -0.93
CA VAL A 26 13.07 -6.77 -0.11
C VAL A 26 12.62 -6.73 1.34
N MET A 27 11.43 -6.23 1.59
CA MET A 27 10.87 -6.15 2.95
C MET A 27 10.28 -7.47 3.41
N ARG A 28 9.96 -8.35 2.48
CA ARG A 28 9.36 -9.67 2.74
C ARG A 28 8.13 -9.56 3.63
N MET A 29 7.28 -8.61 3.32
CA MET A 29 6.05 -8.41 4.06
C MET A 29 5.04 -9.51 3.72
N LYS A 30 4.09 -9.71 4.60
CA LYS A 30 3.11 -10.79 4.49
C LYS A 30 1.71 -10.20 4.47
N MET A 31 0.76 -11.01 4.02
CA MET A 31 -0.65 -10.64 4.14
C MET A 31 -0.97 -10.33 5.58
N GLY A 32 -1.70 -9.25 5.79
CA GLY A 32 -2.02 -8.76 7.12
C GLY A 32 -1.09 -7.68 7.65
N ASP A 33 0.10 -7.54 7.05
CA ASP A 33 1.03 -6.49 7.45
C ASP A 33 0.50 -5.12 7.03
N LEU A 34 0.86 -4.11 7.80
CA LEU A 34 0.41 -2.73 7.56
C LEU A 34 1.50 -1.92 6.88
N ILE A 35 1.10 -1.10 5.94
CA ILE A 35 1.98 -0.12 5.30
C ILE A 35 1.27 1.23 5.24
N GLU A 36 2.06 2.28 5.08
CA GLU A 36 1.54 3.62 4.86
C GLU A 36 1.55 3.91 3.36
N VAL A 37 0.47 4.48 2.85
CA VAL A 37 0.38 4.87 1.44
C VAL A 37 -0.11 6.30 1.37
N VAL A 38 0.63 7.13 0.64
CA VAL A 38 0.27 8.53 0.45
C VAL A 38 -0.34 8.70 -0.94
N TYR A 39 -1.48 9.33 -1.01
CA TYR A 39 -2.11 9.66 -2.27
C TYR A 39 -2.94 10.94 -2.10
N ASN A 40 -2.75 11.88 -3.01
CA ASN A 40 -3.53 13.12 -3.06
C ASN A 40 -3.56 13.84 -1.71
N ASN A 41 -2.40 13.99 -1.09
CA ASN A 41 -2.20 14.68 0.20
C ASN A 41 -2.88 14.00 1.39
N LYS A 42 -3.22 12.74 1.25
CA LYS A 42 -3.78 11.94 2.34
C LYS A 42 -2.87 10.77 2.64
N LEU A 43 -2.79 10.41 3.91
CA LEU A 43 -2.05 9.25 4.36
C LEU A 43 -3.05 8.13 4.66
N TYR A 44 -2.85 7.00 4.03
CA TYR A 44 -3.68 5.83 4.23
C TYR A 44 -2.88 4.77 4.96
N ILE A 45 -3.45 4.22 6.01
CA ILE A 45 -2.88 3.04 6.66
C ILE A 45 -3.58 1.84 6.03
N CYS A 46 -2.80 1.02 5.34
CA CYS A 46 -3.34 -0.07 4.54
C CYS A 46 -2.83 -1.42 5.05
N ARG A 47 -3.69 -2.41 4.95
CA ARG A 47 -3.33 -3.80 5.24
C ARG A 47 -3.15 -4.52 3.92
N ILE A 48 -2.08 -5.31 3.81
CA ILE A 48 -1.86 -6.12 2.62
C ILE A 48 -2.89 -7.25 2.61
N ASP A 49 -3.73 -7.26 1.61
CA ASP A 49 -4.83 -8.20 1.47
C ASP A 49 -4.46 -9.40 0.60
N SER A 50 -3.68 -9.15 -0.45
CA SER A 50 -3.30 -10.19 -1.39
C SER A 50 -2.02 -9.78 -2.11
N PHE A 51 -1.24 -10.75 -2.59
CA PHE A 51 -0.05 -10.49 -3.40
C PHE A 51 -0.25 -10.85 -4.87
N ASP A 52 -1.23 -11.69 -5.17
CA ASP A 52 -1.41 -12.14 -6.56
C ASP A 52 -2.92 -12.28 -6.86
N PRO A 53 -3.53 -11.21 -7.34
CA PRO A 53 -2.96 -9.87 -7.59
C PRO A 53 -2.70 -9.11 -6.31
N PHE A 54 -1.79 -8.14 -6.38
CA PHE A 54 -1.49 -7.31 -5.22
C PHE A 54 -2.67 -6.39 -4.92
N SER A 55 -3.16 -6.44 -3.70
CA SER A 55 -4.26 -5.57 -3.28
C SER A 55 -4.10 -5.16 -1.82
N LEU A 56 -4.64 -3.99 -1.52
CA LEU A 56 -4.58 -3.39 -0.20
C LEU A 56 -5.99 -3.11 0.31
N ASN A 57 -6.19 -3.28 1.62
CA ASN A 57 -7.38 -2.81 2.30
C ASN A 57 -7.03 -1.56 3.08
N ILE A 58 -7.80 -0.50 2.89
CA ILE A 58 -7.59 0.73 3.64
C ILE A 58 -8.15 0.51 5.04
N ASP A 59 -7.27 0.57 6.03
CA ASP A 59 -7.64 0.39 7.42
C ASP A 59 -8.04 1.71 8.04
N ARG A 60 -7.35 2.80 7.66
CA ARG A 60 -7.59 4.12 8.21
C ARG A 60 -7.05 5.19 7.28
N VAL A 61 -7.70 6.33 7.25
CA VAL A 61 -7.25 7.50 6.49
C VAL A 61 -6.93 8.61 7.45
N ILE A 62 -5.76 9.21 7.29
CA ILE A 62 -5.32 10.36 8.07
C ILE A 62 -5.21 11.54 7.13
N GLU A 63 -6.06 12.53 7.30
CA GLU A 63 -6.01 13.75 6.48
C GLU A 63 -5.06 14.77 7.10
N GLU A 64 -4.29 15.42 6.24
CA GLU A 64 -3.38 16.47 6.66
C GLU A 64 -4.01 17.85 6.45
#